data_ef840211cb7a5df0a934ef29c57a9668
#
_entry.id   ef840211cb7a5df0a934ef29c57a9668
#
_cell.length_a   1.000
_cell.length_b   1.000
_cell.length_c   1.000
_cell.angle_alpha   90.00
_cell.angle_beta   90.00
_cell.angle_gamma   90.00
#
_symmetry.space_group_name_H-M   'P 1'
#
loop_
_entity.id
_entity.type
_entity.pdbx_description
1 polymer ?
#
loop_
_entity_poly.entity_id
_entity_poly.type
_entity_poly.pdbx_seq_one_letter_code
_entity_poly.pdbx_strand_id
1 'polypeptide(L)'
;MKKFDINRFGRVLSRLILVRRRTIKNLFLGFLIAFFFLMTIRVCDIFAWQAKSTEQIQIDLMGNVDFIVNILSVAFFIMGTFVINDLKLRQSRINEMMLPATNVEKFVARVVLVSIVFPLIVVAAFLTADVLQQIISMLVNHGARASMTAIAIDFIQATSSHSPLWVKLEAILLTSAFAVLGGVFFRKTAWLKTIISLGLILMIVAGSVTFIGYMLFTNTDYQLSIPNDLVGDITGNIICLALTILMYWAAYKLYTRLQVINNRWINI
;
A
#
# COMPACT_ATOMS: atom_id res chain seq x y z
N MET A 1 22.49 -10.93 -24.05
CA MET A 1 21.33 -10.63 -23.19
C MET A 1 20.28 -9.91 -24.02
N LYS A 2 19.02 -10.37 -24.04
CA LYS A 2 17.94 -9.66 -24.77
C LYS A 2 17.68 -8.33 -24.06
N LYS A 3 17.70 -7.22 -24.82
CA LYS A 3 17.40 -5.87 -24.28
C LYS A 3 15.92 -5.79 -23.85
N PHE A 4 15.61 -4.90 -22.88
CA PHE A 4 14.25 -4.57 -22.45
C PHE A 4 13.46 -4.01 -23.66
N ASP A 5 12.24 -4.52 -23.86
CA ASP A 5 11.35 -4.10 -24.95
C ASP A 5 9.98 -3.72 -24.37
N ILE A 6 9.57 -2.48 -24.62
CA ILE A 6 8.34 -1.90 -24.09
C ILE A 6 7.09 -2.61 -24.63
N ASN A 7 7.13 -3.09 -25.86
CA ASN A 7 6.01 -3.80 -26.48
C ASN A 7 5.82 -5.21 -25.86
N ARG A 8 6.93 -5.90 -25.52
CA ARG A 8 6.88 -7.17 -24.78
C ARG A 8 6.40 -6.95 -23.35
N PHE A 9 6.90 -5.90 -22.68
CA PHE A 9 6.45 -5.52 -21.36
C PHE A 9 4.93 -5.26 -21.33
N GLY A 10 4.39 -4.49 -22.27
CA GLY A 10 2.96 -4.21 -22.36
C GLY A 10 2.13 -5.48 -22.54
N ARG A 11 2.58 -6.42 -23.38
CA ARG A 11 1.93 -7.73 -23.55
C ARG A 11 1.96 -8.59 -22.29
N VAL A 12 3.08 -8.60 -21.57
CA VAL A 12 3.19 -9.30 -20.27
C VAL A 12 2.25 -8.71 -19.24
N LEU A 13 2.19 -7.39 -19.13
CA LEU A 13 1.30 -6.68 -18.19
C LEU A 13 -0.18 -6.95 -18.52
N SER A 14 -0.57 -6.82 -19.79
CA SER A 14 -1.95 -7.12 -20.26
C SER A 14 -2.35 -8.56 -19.93
N ARG A 15 -1.47 -9.52 -20.20
CA ARG A 15 -1.71 -10.93 -19.82
C ARG A 15 -1.89 -11.08 -18.30
N LEU A 16 -1.06 -10.44 -17.47
CA LEU A 16 -1.17 -10.51 -16.01
C LEU A 16 -2.51 -9.94 -15.52
N ILE A 17 -2.97 -8.85 -16.10
CA ILE A 17 -4.29 -8.25 -15.78
C ILE A 17 -5.41 -9.25 -16.14
N LEU A 18 -5.35 -9.88 -17.32
CA LEU A 18 -6.34 -10.86 -17.75
C LEU A 18 -6.36 -12.10 -16.85
N VAL A 19 -5.20 -12.64 -16.49
CA VAL A 19 -5.08 -13.78 -15.58
C VAL A 19 -5.65 -13.46 -14.20
N ARG A 20 -5.41 -12.24 -13.71
CA ARG A 20 -5.87 -11.79 -12.39
C ARG A 20 -7.23 -11.08 -12.41
N ARG A 21 -7.97 -11.08 -13.53
CA ARG A 21 -9.26 -10.39 -13.66
C ARG A 21 -10.27 -10.71 -12.54
N ARG A 22 -10.30 -11.98 -12.09
CA ARG A 22 -11.18 -12.41 -10.98
C ARG A 22 -10.75 -11.78 -9.67
N THR A 23 -9.46 -11.75 -9.39
CA THR A 23 -8.89 -11.09 -8.21
C THR A 23 -9.18 -9.59 -8.22
N ILE A 24 -9.01 -8.94 -9.37
CA ILE A 24 -9.31 -7.51 -9.58
C ILE A 24 -10.77 -7.21 -9.29
N LYS A 25 -11.71 -8.00 -9.85
CA LYS A 25 -13.13 -7.84 -9.61
C LYS A 25 -13.50 -8.03 -8.14
N ASN A 26 -12.98 -9.08 -7.51
CA ASN A 26 -13.25 -9.36 -6.09
C ASN A 26 -12.68 -8.27 -5.18
N LEU A 27 -11.51 -7.73 -5.52
CA LEU A 27 -10.87 -6.63 -4.81
C LEU A 27 -11.71 -5.35 -4.92
N PHE A 28 -12.14 -4.98 -6.14
CA PHE A 28 -13.01 -3.83 -6.35
C PHE A 28 -14.32 -3.96 -5.56
N LEU A 29 -15.04 -5.09 -5.71
CA LEU A 29 -16.31 -5.32 -5.03
C LEU A 29 -16.16 -5.39 -3.50
N GLY A 30 -15.11 -6.05 -3.00
CA GLY A 30 -14.86 -6.15 -1.58
C GLY A 30 -14.62 -4.79 -0.92
N PHE A 31 -13.77 -3.95 -1.52
CA PHE A 31 -13.51 -2.60 -1.03
C PHE A 31 -14.71 -1.67 -1.22
N LEU A 32 -15.42 -1.79 -2.35
CA LEU A 32 -16.63 -1.01 -2.59
C LEU A 32 -17.67 -1.27 -1.48
N ILE A 33 -17.96 -2.54 -1.19
CA ILE A 33 -18.92 -2.90 -0.14
C ILE A 33 -18.43 -2.42 1.24
N ALA A 34 -17.15 -2.61 1.56
CA ALA A 34 -16.58 -2.21 2.84
C ALA A 34 -16.66 -0.69 3.03
N PHE A 35 -16.21 0.11 2.07
CA PHE A 35 -16.26 1.58 2.16
C PHE A 35 -17.68 2.09 2.16
N PHE A 36 -18.53 1.58 1.28
CA PHE A 36 -19.93 1.93 1.24
C PHE A 36 -20.62 1.72 2.58
N PHE A 37 -20.42 0.56 3.20
CA PHE A 37 -21.01 0.24 4.50
C PHE A 37 -20.48 1.15 5.61
N LEU A 38 -19.16 1.37 5.67
CA LEU A 38 -18.52 2.24 6.66
C LEU A 38 -19.00 3.69 6.59
N MET A 39 -19.17 4.22 5.37
CA MET A 39 -19.67 5.58 5.16
C MET A 39 -21.18 5.69 5.45
N THR A 40 -21.97 4.73 4.97
CA THR A 40 -23.43 4.79 5.05
C THR A 40 -23.95 4.61 6.47
N ILE A 41 -23.34 3.74 7.29
CA ILE A 41 -23.75 3.55 8.70
C ILE A 41 -23.72 4.86 9.50
N ARG A 42 -22.75 5.72 9.23
CA ARG A 42 -22.59 6.99 9.96
C ARG A 42 -23.54 8.07 9.46
N VAL A 43 -23.77 8.08 8.17
CA VAL A 43 -24.63 9.09 7.52
C VAL A 43 -26.12 8.80 7.77
N CYS A 44 -26.50 7.55 7.62
CA CYS A 44 -27.85 7.08 7.92
C CYS A 44 -27.86 6.59 9.36
N ASP A 45 -28.34 7.40 10.30
CA ASP A 45 -28.50 6.95 11.68
C ASP A 45 -29.67 5.95 11.74
N ILE A 46 -29.34 4.68 11.46
CA ILE A 46 -30.32 3.58 11.31
C ILE A 46 -31.15 3.40 12.59
N PHE A 47 -30.64 3.88 13.73
CA PHE A 47 -31.31 3.75 15.03
C PHE A 47 -32.15 4.97 15.39
N ALA A 48 -31.84 6.17 14.88
CA ALA A 48 -32.53 7.40 15.28
C ALA A 48 -33.61 7.85 14.31
N TRP A 49 -33.63 7.37 13.06
CA TRP A 49 -34.59 7.71 11.99
C TRP A 49 -34.80 9.22 11.80
N GLN A 50 -33.82 10.05 12.19
CA GLN A 50 -33.87 11.51 12.05
C GLN A 50 -33.06 11.95 10.85
N ALA A 51 -33.66 12.83 10.03
CA ALA A 51 -32.93 13.45 8.93
C ALA A 51 -31.82 14.38 9.48
N LYS A 52 -30.61 14.22 8.97
CA LYS A 52 -29.44 15.02 9.37
C LYS A 52 -29.25 16.22 8.45
N SER A 53 -28.75 17.33 9.01
CA SER A 53 -28.31 18.46 8.21
C SER A 53 -26.98 18.15 7.51
N THR A 54 -26.65 18.92 6.46
CA THR A 54 -25.36 18.78 5.74
C THR A 54 -24.15 18.93 6.68
N GLU A 55 -24.22 19.84 7.66
CA GLU A 55 -23.17 20.06 8.64
C GLU A 55 -22.98 18.84 9.56
N GLN A 56 -24.07 18.24 10.03
CA GLN A 56 -24.02 17.03 10.86
C GLN A 56 -23.41 15.86 10.09
N ILE A 57 -23.81 15.67 8.82
CA ILE A 57 -23.24 14.63 7.96
C ILE A 57 -21.72 14.85 7.77
N GLN A 58 -21.31 16.10 7.59
CA GLN A 58 -19.89 16.44 7.42
C GLN A 58 -19.08 16.13 8.69
N ILE A 59 -19.59 16.46 9.87
CA ILE A 59 -18.95 16.16 11.17
C ILE A 59 -18.85 14.65 11.38
N ASP A 60 -19.91 13.89 11.08
CA ASP A 60 -19.94 12.44 11.21
C ASP A 60 -18.91 11.75 10.28
N LEU A 61 -18.76 12.27 9.05
CA LEU A 61 -17.77 11.77 8.10
C LEU A 61 -16.34 12.17 8.52
N MET A 62 -16.13 13.39 9.03
CA MET A 62 -14.84 13.82 9.56
C MET A 62 -14.35 12.93 10.69
N GLY A 63 -15.24 12.47 11.57
CA GLY A 63 -14.91 11.52 12.63
C GLY A 63 -14.41 10.15 12.14
N ASN A 64 -14.62 9.82 10.86
CA ASN A 64 -14.20 8.54 10.26
C ASN A 64 -13.03 8.67 9.28
N VAL A 65 -12.60 9.89 8.94
CA VAL A 65 -11.59 10.10 7.89
C VAL A 65 -10.26 9.42 8.21
N ASP A 66 -9.80 9.55 9.45
CA ASP A 66 -8.58 8.89 9.92
C ASP A 66 -8.63 7.37 9.71
N PHE A 67 -9.74 6.75 10.10
CA PHE A 67 -9.91 5.31 9.97
C PHE A 67 -9.89 4.86 8.52
N ILE A 68 -10.55 5.58 7.63
CA ILE A 68 -10.62 5.28 6.19
C ILE A 68 -9.25 5.47 5.52
N VAL A 69 -8.55 6.56 5.83
CA VAL A 69 -7.19 6.81 5.31
C VAL A 69 -6.21 5.74 5.78
N ASN A 70 -6.31 5.31 7.04
CA ASN A 70 -5.50 4.21 7.56
C ASN A 70 -5.81 2.89 6.87
N ILE A 71 -7.09 2.57 6.61
CA ILE A 71 -7.48 1.38 5.83
C ILE A 71 -6.88 1.43 4.41
N LEU A 72 -6.94 2.58 3.73
CA LEU A 72 -6.34 2.75 2.41
C LEU A 72 -4.82 2.51 2.44
N SER A 73 -4.13 3.04 3.45
CA SER A 73 -2.68 2.87 3.62
C SER A 73 -2.29 1.41 3.87
N VAL A 74 -3.02 0.74 4.77
CA VAL A 74 -2.82 -0.70 5.06
C VAL A 74 -3.14 -1.55 3.83
N ALA A 75 -4.21 -1.23 3.10
CA ALA A 75 -4.56 -1.91 1.87
C ALA A 75 -3.47 -1.79 0.81
N PHE A 76 -2.90 -0.59 0.62
CA PHE A 76 -1.77 -0.35 -0.28
C PHE A 76 -0.56 -1.24 0.07
N PHE A 77 -0.20 -1.32 1.36
CA PHE A 77 0.88 -2.18 1.82
C PHE A 77 0.60 -3.66 1.55
N ILE A 78 -0.59 -4.15 1.93
CA ILE A 78 -0.99 -5.55 1.73
C ILE A 78 -0.96 -5.93 0.25
N MET A 79 -1.43 -5.05 -0.63
CA MET A 79 -1.44 -5.30 -2.09
C MET A 79 -0.04 -5.51 -2.65
N GLY A 80 0.95 -4.75 -2.18
CA GLY A 80 2.35 -4.94 -2.55
C GLY A 80 2.84 -6.36 -2.27
N THR A 81 2.34 -7.02 -1.22
CA THR A 81 2.72 -8.40 -0.89
C THR A 81 2.17 -9.46 -1.84
N PHE A 82 1.19 -9.11 -2.69
CA PHE A 82 0.58 -10.05 -3.65
C PHE A 82 1.34 -10.19 -4.97
N VAL A 83 2.56 -9.70 -5.06
CA VAL A 83 3.38 -9.68 -6.28
C VAL A 83 3.52 -11.07 -6.94
N ILE A 84 3.72 -12.13 -6.14
CA ILE A 84 3.84 -13.52 -6.62
C ILE A 84 2.74 -14.45 -6.14
N ASN A 85 1.60 -13.91 -5.68
CA ASN A 85 0.52 -14.72 -5.10
C ASN A 85 -0.08 -15.75 -6.08
N ASP A 86 -0.04 -15.46 -7.39
CA ASP A 86 -0.46 -16.36 -8.47
C ASP A 86 0.55 -17.49 -8.76
N LEU A 87 1.81 -17.34 -8.35
CA LEU A 87 2.86 -18.33 -8.55
C LEU A 87 2.92 -19.43 -7.46
N LYS A 88 1.89 -19.52 -6.62
CA LYS A 88 1.81 -20.55 -5.58
C LYS A 88 1.65 -21.96 -6.16
N LEU A 89 0.94 -22.08 -7.28
CA LEU A 89 0.73 -23.33 -7.99
C LEU A 89 1.91 -23.65 -8.91
N ARG A 90 2.30 -24.93 -8.98
CA ARG A 90 3.37 -25.42 -9.85
C ARG A 90 3.11 -25.05 -11.32
N GLN A 91 1.89 -25.27 -11.80
CA GLN A 91 1.48 -24.98 -13.17
C GLN A 91 1.68 -23.49 -13.53
N SER A 92 1.31 -22.58 -12.62
CA SER A 92 1.47 -21.13 -12.85
C SER A 92 2.95 -20.73 -12.96
N ARG A 93 3.85 -21.39 -12.22
CA ARG A 93 5.30 -21.15 -12.32
C ARG A 93 5.86 -21.63 -13.65
N ILE A 94 5.47 -22.82 -14.10
CA ILE A 94 5.87 -23.33 -15.41
C ILE A 94 5.42 -22.38 -16.51
N ASN A 95 4.17 -21.94 -16.47
CA ASN A 95 3.63 -21.00 -17.45
C ASN A 95 4.38 -19.65 -17.43
N GLU A 96 4.82 -19.18 -16.26
CA GLU A 96 5.62 -17.96 -16.15
C GLU A 96 7.03 -18.12 -16.73
N MET A 97 7.68 -19.27 -16.49
CA MET A 97 9.01 -19.53 -17.03
C MET A 97 9.01 -19.65 -18.55
N MET A 98 7.95 -20.23 -19.13
CA MET A 98 7.80 -20.38 -20.58
C MET A 98 7.51 -19.10 -21.34
N LEU A 99 7.21 -17.99 -20.64
CA LEU A 99 6.95 -16.70 -21.28
C LEU A 99 8.20 -16.17 -22.00
N PRO A 100 8.08 -15.80 -23.28
CA PRO A 100 9.19 -15.28 -24.09
C PRO A 100 9.51 -13.81 -23.76
N ALA A 101 9.75 -13.51 -22.47
CA ALA A 101 10.09 -12.19 -21.94
C ALA A 101 11.28 -12.30 -20.99
N THR A 102 12.01 -11.20 -20.80
CA THR A 102 13.14 -11.16 -19.87
C THR A 102 12.64 -11.18 -18.42
N ASN A 103 13.48 -11.67 -17.48
CA ASN A 103 13.10 -11.69 -16.06
C ASN A 103 12.82 -10.28 -15.51
N VAL A 104 13.51 -9.27 -16.05
CA VAL A 104 13.28 -7.87 -15.69
C VAL A 104 11.88 -7.43 -16.13
N GLU A 105 11.49 -7.69 -17.38
CA GLU A 105 10.15 -7.35 -17.90
C GLU A 105 9.03 -8.01 -17.09
N LYS A 106 9.21 -9.30 -16.74
CA LYS A 106 8.25 -10.06 -15.92
C LYS A 106 8.14 -9.47 -14.51
N PHE A 107 9.27 -9.18 -13.86
CA PHE A 107 9.31 -8.63 -12.51
C PHE A 107 8.70 -7.23 -12.46
N VAL A 108 9.12 -6.33 -13.36
CA VAL A 108 8.60 -4.95 -13.41
C VAL A 108 7.10 -4.95 -13.69
N ALA A 109 6.60 -5.81 -14.59
CA ALA A 109 5.16 -5.91 -14.86
C ALA A 109 4.37 -6.34 -13.61
N ARG A 110 4.92 -7.22 -12.77
CA ARG A 110 4.31 -7.63 -11.51
C ARG A 110 4.32 -6.52 -10.48
N VAL A 111 5.43 -5.80 -10.34
CA VAL A 111 5.53 -4.64 -9.45
C VAL A 111 4.54 -3.56 -9.86
N VAL A 112 4.47 -3.20 -11.14
CA VAL A 112 3.49 -2.23 -11.67
C VAL A 112 2.06 -2.67 -11.37
N LEU A 113 1.75 -3.96 -11.54
CA LEU A 113 0.41 -4.47 -11.26
C LEU A 113 0.01 -4.28 -9.78
N VAL A 114 0.90 -4.59 -8.83
CA VAL A 114 0.56 -4.54 -7.40
C VAL A 114 0.74 -3.15 -6.78
N SER A 115 1.68 -2.35 -7.28
CA SER A 115 2.00 -1.03 -6.72
C SER A 115 1.26 0.12 -7.41
N ILE A 116 0.70 -0.11 -8.62
CA ILE A 116 -0.03 0.92 -9.36
C ILE A 116 -1.46 0.46 -9.66
N VAL A 117 -1.62 -0.69 -10.37
CA VAL A 117 -2.96 -1.10 -10.85
C VAL A 117 -3.89 -1.44 -9.68
N PHE A 118 -3.45 -2.22 -8.70
CA PHE A 118 -4.29 -2.60 -7.56
C PHE A 118 -4.70 -1.38 -6.70
N PRO A 119 -3.80 -0.48 -6.30
CA PRO A 119 -4.18 0.75 -5.61
C PRO A 119 -5.17 1.61 -6.39
N LEU A 120 -4.99 1.77 -7.71
CA LEU A 120 -5.94 2.50 -8.56
C LEU A 120 -7.35 1.87 -8.52
N ILE A 121 -7.45 0.54 -8.47
CA ILE A 121 -8.73 -0.16 -8.35
C ILE A 121 -9.39 0.12 -6.99
N VAL A 122 -8.60 0.18 -5.90
CA VAL A 122 -9.15 0.51 -4.57
C VAL A 122 -9.59 1.96 -4.48
N VAL A 123 -8.82 2.88 -5.05
CA VAL A 123 -9.24 4.29 -5.15
C VAL A 123 -10.52 4.41 -5.98
N ALA A 124 -10.64 3.69 -7.10
CA ALA A 124 -11.87 3.66 -7.89
C ALA A 124 -13.05 3.09 -7.08
N ALA A 125 -12.84 2.04 -6.28
CA ALA A 125 -13.87 1.50 -5.39
C ALA A 125 -14.28 2.50 -4.30
N PHE A 126 -13.32 3.24 -3.73
CA PHE A 126 -13.58 4.30 -2.76
C PHE A 126 -14.42 5.43 -3.35
N LEU A 127 -14.04 5.94 -4.55
CA LEU A 127 -14.78 6.99 -5.24
C LEU A 127 -16.22 6.55 -5.60
N THR A 128 -16.38 5.32 -6.06
CA THR A 128 -17.72 4.79 -6.37
C THR A 128 -18.56 4.59 -5.12
N ALA A 129 -17.95 4.17 -3.99
CA ALA A 129 -18.62 4.06 -2.70
C ALA A 129 -19.09 5.42 -2.18
N ASP A 130 -18.27 6.49 -2.32
CA ASP A 130 -18.63 7.85 -1.93
C ASP A 130 -19.82 8.37 -2.73
N VAL A 131 -19.84 8.16 -4.06
CA VAL A 131 -20.98 8.54 -4.91
C VAL A 131 -22.26 7.82 -4.48
N LEU A 132 -22.20 6.51 -4.24
CA LEU A 132 -23.34 5.74 -3.78
C LEU A 132 -23.85 6.21 -2.40
N GLN A 133 -22.93 6.49 -1.47
CA GLN A 133 -23.27 7.04 -0.15
C GLN A 133 -23.96 8.39 -0.28
N GLN A 134 -23.48 9.31 -1.15
CA GLN A 134 -24.12 10.60 -1.36
C GLN A 134 -25.54 10.46 -1.91
N ILE A 135 -25.77 9.53 -2.85
CA ILE A 135 -27.12 9.26 -3.39
C ILE A 135 -28.07 8.80 -2.29
N ILE A 136 -27.62 7.86 -1.43
CA ILE A 136 -28.44 7.39 -0.30
C ILE A 136 -28.67 8.51 0.71
N SER A 137 -27.63 9.31 1.02
CA SER A 137 -27.78 10.46 1.92
C SER A 137 -28.83 11.44 1.42
N MET A 138 -28.84 11.75 0.12
CA MET A 138 -29.85 12.63 -0.47
C MET A 138 -31.27 12.08 -0.34
N LEU A 139 -31.44 10.77 -0.44
CA LEU A 139 -32.74 10.12 -0.32
C LEU A 139 -33.26 10.09 1.14
N VAL A 140 -32.37 9.79 2.09
CA VAL A 140 -32.72 9.62 3.51
C VAL A 140 -32.77 10.97 4.24
N ASN A 141 -31.87 11.91 3.92
CA ASN A 141 -31.72 13.17 4.64
C ASN A 141 -32.30 14.39 3.87
N HIS A 142 -33.36 14.18 3.12
CA HIS A 142 -34.09 15.25 2.42
C HIS A 142 -33.24 16.18 1.57
N GLY A 143 -32.24 15.60 0.86
CA GLY A 143 -31.33 16.34 -0.04
C GLY A 143 -29.99 16.74 0.59
N ALA A 144 -29.81 16.58 1.91
CA ALA A 144 -28.53 16.85 2.56
C ALA A 144 -27.47 15.80 2.17
N ARG A 145 -26.26 16.26 1.85
CA ARG A 145 -25.14 15.41 1.44
C ARG A 145 -23.79 16.01 1.81
N ALA A 146 -22.78 15.17 2.01
CA ALA A 146 -21.38 15.56 2.11
C ALA A 146 -20.51 14.50 1.41
N SER A 147 -19.39 14.93 0.83
CA SER A 147 -18.46 14.04 0.13
C SER A 147 -17.34 13.62 1.05
N MET A 148 -17.21 12.31 1.26
CA MET A 148 -16.08 11.74 1.99
C MET A 148 -14.75 11.94 1.23
N THR A 149 -14.80 11.95 -0.09
CA THR A 149 -13.61 12.19 -0.93
C THR A 149 -13.03 13.59 -0.70
N ALA A 150 -13.86 14.63 -0.64
CA ALA A 150 -13.41 15.99 -0.36
C ALA A 150 -12.78 16.07 1.03
N ILE A 151 -13.46 15.54 2.06
CA ILE A 151 -12.96 15.50 3.44
C ILE A 151 -11.62 14.76 3.55
N ALA A 152 -11.47 13.63 2.85
CA ALA A 152 -10.22 12.86 2.86
C ALA A 152 -9.07 13.62 2.18
N ILE A 153 -9.32 14.35 1.11
CA ILE A 153 -8.32 15.20 0.44
C ILE A 153 -7.87 16.32 1.38
N ASP A 154 -8.81 17.03 1.99
CA ASP A 154 -8.52 18.12 2.93
C ASP A 154 -7.73 17.61 4.14
N PHE A 155 -8.10 16.45 4.68
CA PHE A 155 -7.39 15.79 5.77
C PHE A 155 -5.94 15.43 5.39
N ILE A 156 -5.74 14.82 4.22
CA ILE A 156 -4.39 14.47 3.72
C ILE A 156 -3.56 15.74 3.49
N GLN A 157 -4.15 16.81 2.97
CA GLN A 157 -3.46 18.07 2.76
C GLN A 157 -3.08 18.72 4.09
N ALA A 158 -3.99 18.78 5.06
CA ALA A 158 -3.73 19.32 6.40
C ALA A 158 -2.62 18.57 7.13
N THR A 159 -2.69 17.23 7.13
CA THR A 159 -1.70 16.36 7.78
C THR A 159 -0.33 16.43 7.10
N SER A 160 -0.31 16.67 5.79
CA SER A 160 0.91 16.64 4.99
C SER A 160 1.42 18.02 4.54
N SER A 161 0.87 19.09 5.10
CA SER A 161 1.21 20.47 4.71
C SER A 161 2.69 20.84 4.89
N HIS A 162 3.38 20.17 5.84
CA HIS A 162 4.77 20.47 6.19
C HIS A 162 5.81 19.68 5.38
N SER A 163 5.40 18.65 4.63
CA SER A 163 6.34 17.81 3.87
C SER A 163 6.19 18.01 2.34
N PRO A 164 7.30 18.21 1.62
CA PRO A 164 7.28 18.39 0.18
C PRO A 164 6.81 17.11 -0.55
N LEU A 165 6.25 17.26 -1.76
CA LEU A 165 5.68 16.15 -2.54
C LEU A 165 6.66 15.00 -2.79
N TRP A 166 7.95 15.31 -2.97
CA TRP A 166 8.97 14.30 -3.23
C TRP A 166 9.22 13.38 -2.03
N VAL A 167 9.16 13.88 -0.80
CA VAL A 167 9.26 13.08 0.44
C VAL A 167 8.07 12.12 0.57
N LYS A 168 6.88 12.56 0.19
CA LYS A 168 5.67 11.71 0.17
C LYS A 168 5.79 10.59 -0.85
N LEU A 169 6.26 10.91 -2.06
CA LEU A 169 6.50 9.91 -3.11
C LEU A 169 7.55 8.88 -2.67
N GLU A 170 8.61 9.33 -2.03
CA GLU A 170 9.66 8.47 -1.49
C GLU A 170 9.12 7.52 -0.41
N ALA A 171 8.31 8.00 0.53
CA ALA A 171 7.66 7.18 1.54
C ALA A 171 6.74 6.11 0.92
N ILE A 172 5.97 6.45 -0.12
CA ILE A 172 5.13 5.51 -0.86
C ILE A 172 5.99 4.45 -1.56
N LEU A 173 7.08 4.86 -2.20
CA LEU A 173 8.00 3.93 -2.89
C LEU A 173 8.70 3.00 -1.89
N LEU A 174 9.15 3.51 -0.75
CA LEU A 174 9.77 2.72 0.31
C LEU A 174 8.78 1.69 0.88
N THR A 175 7.56 2.11 1.21
CA THR A 175 6.49 1.23 1.69
C THR A 175 6.17 0.13 0.68
N SER A 176 6.08 0.48 -0.60
CA SER A 176 5.88 -0.48 -1.70
C SER A 176 7.06 -1.45 -1.83
N ALA A 177 8.31 -0.98 -1.69
CA ALA A 177 9.50 -1.82 -1.77
C ALA A 177 9.54 -2.88 -0.66
N PHE A 178 9.22 -2.50 0.58
CA PHE A 178 9.10 -3.45 1.70
C PHE A 178 8.00 -4.48 1.45
N ALA A 179 6.84 -4.05 1.00
CA ALA A 179 5.71 -4.92 0.72
C ALA A 179 6.05 -5.93 -0.40
N VAL A 180 6.67 -5.46 -1.49
CA VAL A 180 7.10 -6.31 -2.62
C VAL A 180 8.18 -7.29 -2.18
N LEU A 181 9.18 -6.86 -1.41
CA LEU A 181 10.23 -7.74 -0.89
C LEU A 181 9.63 -8.85 -0.03
N GLY A 182 8.78 -8.49 0.95
CA GLY A 182 8.10 -9.48 1.79
C GLY A 182 7.20 -10.41 1.00
N GLY A 183 6.51 -9.89 -0.02
CA GLY A 183 5.68 -10.69 -0.92
C GLY A 183 6.47 -11.72 -1.74
N VAL A 184 7.69 -11.39 -2.16
CA VAL A 184 8.60 -12.32 -2.87
C VAL A 184 9.27 -13.29 -1.89
N PHE A 185 9.63 -12.85 -0.70
CA PHE A 185 10.35 -13.64 0.29
C PHE A 185 9.48 -14.74 0.87
N PHE A 186 8.25 -14.43 1.31
CA PHE A 186 7.35 -15.39 1.95
C PHE A 186 6.39 -16.06 0.96
N ARG A 187 6.36 -17.40 0.97
CA ARG A 187 5.53 -18.19 0.05
C ARG A 187 4.07 -18.28 0.48
N LYS A 188 3.80 -18.56 1.77
CA LYS A 188 2.45 -18.74 2.32
C LYS A 188 2.11 -17.58 3.25
N THR A 189 0.89 -17.03 3.16
CA THR A 189 0.43 -15.91 3.99
C THR A 189 1.43 -14.76 4.02
N ALA A 190 1.95 -14.37 2.83
CA ALA A 190 3.01 -13.39 2.70
C ALA A 190 2.70 -12.08 3.44
N TRP A 191 1.47 -11.56 3.30
CA TRP A 191 1.05 -10.30 3.92
C TRP A 191 1.20 -10.33 5.46
N LEU A 192 0.74 -11.41 6.13
CA LEU A 192 0.82 -11.52 7.58
C LEU A 192 2.27 -11.61 8.07
N LYS A 193 3.07 -12.46 7.41
CA LYS A 193 4.49 -12.63 7.76
C LYS A 193 5.30 -11.37 7.51
N THR A 194 4.99 -10.63 6.45
CA THR A 194 5.65 -9.36 6.16
C THR A 194 5.32 -8.32 7.23
N ILE A 195 4.07 -8.21 7.68
CA ILE A 195 3.68 -7.30 8.75
C ILE A 195 4.40 -7.67 10.05
N ILE A 196 4.39 -8.95 10.43
CA ILE A 196 5.06 -9.42 11.65
C ILE A 196 6.57 -9.18 11.58
N SER A 197 7.21 -9.54 10.46
CA SER A 197 8.66 -9.35 10.30
C SER A 197 9.05 -7.87 10.30
N LEU A 198 8.26 -7.00 9.66
CA LEU A 198 8.47 -5.56 9.69
C LEU A 198 8.30 -5.00 11.11
N GLY A 199 7.26 -5.41 11.83
CA GLY A 199 7.03 -5.02 13.22
C GLY A 199 8.19 -5.43 14.13
N LEU A 200 8.70 -6.65 14.00
CA LEU A 200 9.87 -7.12 14.74
C LEU A 200 11.13 -6.32 14.42
N ILE A 201 11.39 -6.04 13.14
CA ILE A 201 12.55 -5.23 12.72
C ILE A 201 12.44 -3.81 13.32
N LEU A 202 11.27 -3.18 13.20
CA LEU A 202 11.04 -1.85 13.76
C LEU A 202 11.19 -1.83 15.29
N MET A 203 10.72 -2.86 15.98
CA MET A 203 10.87 -3.00 17.44
C MET A 203 12.35 -3.12 17.85
N ILE A 204 13.13 -3.92 17.11
CA ILE A 204 14.57 -4.09 17.36
C ILE A 204 15.31 -2.77 17.11
N VAL A 205 15.02 -2.11 15.97
CA VAL A 205 15.67 -0.85 15.61
C VAL A 205 15.31 0.24 16.62
N ALA A 206 14.03 0.42 16.94
CA ALA A 206 13.59 1.39 17.93
C ALA A 206 14.20 1.12 19.32
N GLY A 207 14.20 -0.14 19.76
CA GLY A 207 14.81 -0.54 21.01
C GLY A 207 16.32 -0.28 21.06
N SER A 208 17.04 -0.57 19.98
CA SER A 208 18.49 -0.31 19.91
C SER A 208 18.80 1.19 19.90
N VAL A 209 18.04 2.00 19.17
CA VAL A 209 18.21 3.46 19.15
C VAL A 209 17.93 4.05 20.53
N THR A 210 16.84 3.63 21.19
CA THR A 210 16.49 4.08 22.55
C THR A 210 17.56 3.67 23.55
N PHE A 211 18.07 2.43 23.47
CA PHE A 211 19.13 1.94 24.35
C PHE A 211 20.42 2.73 24.19
N ILE A 212 20.85 2.98 22.95
CA ILE A 212 22.04 3.79 22.66
C ILE A 212 21.84 5.22 23.16
N GLY A 213 20.69 5.83 22.89
CA GLY A 213 20.34 7.16 23.39
C GLY A 213 20.39 7.26 24.92
N TYR A 214 19.82 6.27 25.60
CA TYR A 214 19.87 6.19 27.08
C TYR A 214 21.31 6.08 27.60
N MET A 215 22.14 5.21 26.99
CA MET A 215 23.57 5.05 27.37
C MET A 215 24.36 6.34 27.16
N LEU A 216 24.14 7.05 26.06
CA LEU A 216 24.79 8.34 25.79
C LEU A 216 24.35 9.39 26.79
N PHE A 217 23.06 9.49 27.08
CA PHE A 217 22.53 10.48 28.02
C PHE A 217 22.99 10.26 29.47
N THR A 218 23.12 8.98 29.91
CA THR A 218 23.51 8.66 31.30
C THR A 218 25.00 8.67 31.53
N ASN A 219 25.81 8.36 30.53
CA ASN A 219 27.27 8.19 30.69
C ASN A 219 28.11 9.33 30.09
N THR A 220 27.49 10.27 29.38
CA THR A 220 28.21 11.39 28.75
C THR A 220 27.40 12.67 28.87
N ASP A 221 28.09 13.83 28.98
CA ASP A 221 27.48 15.16 28.91
C ASP A 221 27.09 15.56 27.46
N TYR A 222 27.08 14.59 26.53
CA TYR A 222 26.78 14.83 25.12
C TYR A 222 25.30 15.08 24.92
N GLN A 223 24.94 16.30 24.50
CA GLN A 223 23.57 16.61 24.06
C GLN A 223 23.42 16.24 22.60
N LEU A 224 22.57 15.23 22.34
CA LEU A 224 22.20 14.83 21.00
C LEU A 224 21.35 15.93 20.36
N SER A 225 21.97 16.86 19.67
CA SER A 225 21.25 17.79 18.81
C SER A 225 21.03 17.13 17.44
N ILE A 226 19.80 16.76 17.15
CA ILE A 226 19.43 16.37 15.78
C ILE A 226 19.45 17.67 14.96
N PRO A 227 20.34 17.80 13.97
CA PRO A 227 20.32 19.00 13.14
C PRO A 227 18.99 19.04 12.41
N ASN A 228 18.17 20.06 12.73
CA ASN A 228 16.96 20.38 11.96
C ASN A 228 17.30 21.12 10.64
N ASP A 229 18.51 20.99 10.18
CA ASP A 229 19.00 21.69 9.00
C ASP A 229 18.67 20.93 7.71
N LEU A 230 18.56 21.69 6.62
CA LEU A 230 18.41 21.17 5.25
C LEU A 230 19.33 19.99 4.91
N VAL A 231 20.53 19.94 5.52
CA VAL A 231 21.51 18.86 5.35
C VAL A 231 21.00 17.54 5.98
N GLY A 232 20.35 17.61 7.14
CA GLY A 232 19.74 16.42 7.79
C GLY A 232 18.61 15.84 6.97
N ASP A 233 17.76 16.68 6.40
CA ASP A 233 16.65 16.28 5.53
C ASP A 233 17.16 15.64 4.23
N ILE A 234 18.18 16.22 3.59
CA ILE A 234 18.77 15.69 2.35
C ILE A 234 19.45 14.34 2.61
N THR A 235 20.21 14.20 3.69
CA THR A 235 20.87 12.93 4.01
C THR A 235 19.87 11.82 4.34
N GLY A 236 18.81 12.14 5.10
CA GLY A 236 17.71 11.21 5.39
C GLY A 236 17.08 10.67 4.12
N ASN A 237 16.76 11.56 3.18
CA ASN A 237 16.12 11.18 1.92
C ASN A 237 17.04 10.35 1.02
N ILE A 238 18.34 10.68 0.94
CA ILE A 238 19.32 9.85 0.19
C ILE A 238 19.39 8.43 0.77
N ILE A 239 19.37 8.29 2.09
CA ILE A 239 19.35 6.98 2.77
C ILE A 239 18.07 6.21 2.44
N CYS A 240 16.92 6.85 2.50
CA CYS A 240 15.63 6.23 2.15
C CYS A 240 15.59 5.78 0.68
N LEU A 241 16.07 6.60 -0.26
CA LEU A 241 16.18 6.23 -1.67
C LEU A 241 17.11 5.04 -1.87
N ALA A 242 18.29 5.05 -1.25
CA ALA A 242 19.24 3.93 -1.31
C ALA A 242 18.63 2.63 -0.77
N LEU A 243 17.90 2.72 0.35
CA LEU A 243 17.19 1.59 0.94
C LEU A 243 16.10 1.06 -0.01
N THR A 244 15.32 1.95 -0.62
CA THR A 244 14.28 1.59 -1.59
C THR A 244 14.86 0.82 -2.79
N ILE A 245 15.96 1.32 -3.36
CA ILE A 245 16.64 0.67 -4.48
C ILE A 245 17.18 -0.71 -4.06
N LEU A 246 17.78 -0.80 -2.88
CA LEU A 246 18.31 -2.05 -2.32
C LEU A 246 17.20 -3.09 -2.12
N MET A 247 16.04 -2.69 -1.60
CA MET A 247 14.89 -3.57 -1.39
C MET A 247 14.32 -4.10 -2.70
N TYR A 248 14.15 -3.24 -3.73
CA TYR A 248 13.70 -3.70 -5.05
C TYR A 248 14.74 -4.59 -5.73
N TRP A 249 16.02 -4.30 -5.59
CA TRP A 249 17.11 -5.15 -6.11
C TRP A 249 17.09 -6.52 -5.43
N ALA A 250 16.98 -6.56 -4.10
CA ALA A 250 16.88 -7.81 -3.34
C ALA A 250 15.62 -8.62 -3.77
N ALA A 251 14.46 -7.96 -3.90
CA ALA A 251 13.24 -8.58 -4.38
C ALA A 251 13.42 -9.17 -5.79
N TYR A 252 14.07 -8.44 -6.70
CA TYR A 252 14.40 -8.94 -8.05
C TYR A 252 15.33 -10.16 -8.01
N LYS A 253 16.38 -10.12 -7.19
CA LYS A 253 17.30 -11.27 -7.03
C LYS A 253 16.59 -12.52 -6.51
N LEU A 254 15.71 -12.35 -5.53
CA LEU A 254 14.89 -13.44 -5.01
C LEU A 254 13.92 -13.96 -6.09
N TYR A 255 13.29 -13.05 -6.85
CA TYR A 255 12.39 -13.43 -7.94
C TYR A 255 13.10 -14.26 -9.02
N THR A 256 14.33 -13.90 -9.39
CA THR A 256 15.13 -14.66 -10.40
C THR A 256 15.55 -16.05 -9.93
N ARG A 257 15.57 -16.29 -8.61
CA ARG A 257 15.91 -17.60 -7.99
C ARG A 257 14.69 -18.48 -7.73
N LEU A 258 13.48 -18.06 -8.12
CA LEU A 258 12.27 -18.86 -7.94
C LEU A 258 12.39 -20.20 -8.66
N GLN A 259 12.31 -21.29 -7.91
CA GLN A 259 12.35 -22.66 -8.41
C GLN A 259 10.93 -23.21 -8.64
N VAL A 260 10.77 -24.11 -9.64
CA VAL A 260 9.49 -24.78 -9.92
C VAL A 260 9.07 -25.69 -8.78
N ILE A 261 10.03 -26.38 -8.18
CA ILE A 261 9.81 -27.32 -7.07
C ILE A 261 10.49 -26.75 -5.84
N ASN A 262 9.71 -26.17 -4.94
CA ASN A 262 10.18 -25.72 -3.65
C ASN A 262 9.14 -26.06 -2.59
N ASN A 263 9.50 -26.91 -1.61
CA ASN A 263 8.65 -27.25 -0.46
C ASN A 263 8.91 -26.40 0.78
N ARG A 264 9.82 -25.43 0.70
CA ARG A 264 10.21 -24.58 1.83
C ARG A 264 9.22 -23.45 2.08
N TRP A 265 9.25 -22.90 3.29
CA TRP A 265 8.45 -21.76 3.71
C TRP A 265 8.88 -20.43 3.05
N ILE A 266 10.12 -20.39 2.61
CA ILE A 266 10.81 -19.25 2.02
C ILE A 266 11.11 -19.59 0.56
N ASN A 267 11.04 -18.60 -0.32
CA ASN A 267 11.32 -18.75 -1.75
C ASN A 267 12.83 -18.66 -2.08
N ILE A 268 13.67 -19.35 -1.31
CA ILE A 268 15.14 -19.40 -1.52
C ILE A 268 15.51 -20.79 -2.00
#